data_9ffeaa0205bf80bae9e21b3884a5d264
#
_entry.id   9ffeaa0205bf80bae9e21b3884a5d264
#
_cell.length_a   1.000
_cell.length_b   1.000
_cell.length_c   1.000
_cell.angle_alpha   90.00
_cell.angle_beta   90.00
_cell.angle_gamma   90.00
#
_symmetry.space_group_name_H-M   'P 1'
#
loop_
_entity.id
_entity.type
_entity.pdbx_description
1 polymer ?
#
loop_
_entity_poly.entity_id
_entity_poly.type
_entity_poly.pdbx_seq_one_letter_code
_entity_poly.pdbx_strand_id
1 'polypeptide(L)'
;VSLAAYAQPQVVAHRGYWKTEGSAQNSVTSMELAAKHKLYGCEFDVWQTSDGVLVCNHDGVIDGIRIEDVPYAKVQYCKMSNGELMPTVAQYLREGAKYPHLKMVFEIKTHKNDERNASVVDNVIRLVRELGVQNQVEYIAFSKFICERLHKLAPQAKVAYLNGNLSPKEVKALGLSGIDYNHSVFKKN
;
A
#
# COMPACT_ATOMS: atom_id res chain seq x y z
N VAL A 1 -33.78 24.72 3.48
CA VAL A 1 -32.31 24.97 3.45
C VAL A 1 -31.66 23.62 3.59
N SER A 2 -31.13 23.06 2.47
CA SER A 2 -30.37 21.80 2.47
C SER A 2 -29.02 22.08 3.10
N LEU A 3 -28.75 21.55 4.29
CA LEU A 3 -27.41 21.46 4.86
C LEU A 3 -26.63 20.46 3.98
N ALA A 4 -25.78 20.98 3.10
CA ALA A 4 -24.78 20.16 2.45
C ALA A 4 -23.89 19.58 3.56
N ALA A 5 -24.00 18.28 3.80
CA ALA A 5 -23.09 17.57 4.69
C ALA A 5 -21.72 17.57 4.02
N TYR A 6 -20.85 18.47 4.44
CA TYR A 6 -19.45 18.42 4.07
C TYR A 6 -18.87 17.12 4.62
N ALA A 7 -18.45 16.22 3.72
CA ALA A 7 -17.75 15.02 4.12
C ALA A 7 -16.48 15.44 4.89
N GLN A 8 -16.34 14.95 6.11
CA GLN A 8 -15.15 15.20 6.90
C GLN A 8 -13.94 14.55 6.21
N PRO A 9 -12.81 15.24 6.11
CA PRO A 9 -11.59 14.66 5.57
C PRO A 9 -11.22 13.39 6.34
N GLN A 10 -10.90 12.33 5.60
CA GLN A 10 -10.42 11.09 6.18
C GLN A 10 -8.89 11.11 6.21
N VAL A 11 -8.30 10.72 7.35
CA VAL A 11 -6.84 10.74 7.53
C VAL A 11 -6.29 9.33 7.33
N VAL A 12 -5.33 9.19 6.41
CA VAL A 12 -4.54 7.98 6.18
C VAL A 12 -3.13 8.22 6.71
N ALA A 13 -2.65 7.33 7.57
CA ALA A 13 -1.28 7.39 8.07
C ALA A 13 -0.31 6.87 6.99
N HIS A 14 0.46 7.75 6.37
CA HIS A 14 1.48 7.42 5.36
C HIS A 14 2.61 6.62 5.99
N ARG A 15 2.80 5.36 5.56
CA ARG A 15 3.70 4.35 6.13
C ARG A 15 3.40 4.01 7.60
N GLY A 16 2.12 4.16 7.98
CA GLY A 16 1.67 4.04 9.36
C GLY A 16 1.91 5.28 10.23
N TYR A 17 1.50 5.22 11.50
CA TYR A 17 1.76 6.27 12.49
C TYR A 17 3.17 6.10 13.07
N TRP A 18 4.18 6.39 12.27
CA TRP A 18 5.56 6.00 12.55
C TRP A 18 6.44 7.10 13.19
N LYS A 19 6.07 8.38 13.07
CA LYS A 19 6.84 9.50 13.63
C LYS A 19 6.64 9.64 15.14
N THR A 20 6.82 8.54 15.86
CA THR A 20 6.71 8.48 17.32
C THR A 20 7.70 7.45 17.88
N GLU A 21 8.05 7.59 19.15
CA GLU A 21 8.98 6.68 19.84
C GLU A 21 8.50 5.21 19.75
N GLY A 22 9.43 4.30 19.52
CA GLY A 22 9.16 2.85 19.39
C GLY A 22 8.53 2.42 18.08
N SER A 23 8.27 3.33 17.13
CA SER A 23 7.65 3.03 15.85
C SER A 23 8.62 3.22 14.67
N ALA A 24 8.34 2.56 13.55
CA ALA A 24 9.08 2.69 12.30
C ALA A 24 8.14 2.69 11.09
N GLN A 25 8.59 3.24 9.96
CA GLN A 25 7.84 3.19 8.70
C GLN A 25 7.52 1.74 8.34
N ASN A 26 6.28 1.46 7.93
CA ASN A 26 5.85 0.12 7.50
C ASN A 26 5.94 -0.98 8.58
N SER A 27 6.16 -0.63 9.84
CA SER A 27 6.18 -1.58 10.95
C SER A 27 4.76 -1.97 11.39
N VAL A 28 4.63 -3.13 12.03
CA VAL A 28 3.34 -3.54 12.62
C VAL A 28 2.93 -2.53 13.70
N THR A 29 3.88 -2.09 14.55
CA THR A 29 3.62 -1.04 15.55
C THR A 29 3.05 0.24 14.93
N SER A 30 3.55 0.69 13.77
CA SER A 30 3.02 1.91 13.13
C SER A 30 1.58 1.77 12.65
N MET A 31 1.19 0.59 12.21
CA MET A 31 -0.19 0.26 11.82
C MET A 31 -1.11 0.17 13.05
N GLU A 32 -0.67 -0.50 14.12
CA GLU A 32 -1.43 -0.60 15.38
C GLU A 32 -1.67 0.77 16.00
N LEU A 33 -0.67 1.66 15.96
CA LEU A 33 -0.82 3.04 16.41
C LEU A 33 -1.83 3.82 15.55
N ALA A 34 -1.81 3.64 14.22
CA ALA A 34 -2.83 4.23 13.35
C ALA A 34 -4.25 3.77 13.73
N ALA A 35 -4.42 2.48 14.00
CA ALA A 35 -5.68 1.91 14.47
C ALA A 35 -6.09 2.46 15.85
N LYS A 36 -5.17 2.54 16.79
CA LYS A 36 -5.39 3.09 18.15
C LYS A 36 -5.81 4.56 18.12
N HIS A 37 -5.27 5.34 17.20
CA HIS A 37 -5.67 6.73 16.96
C HIS A 37 -6.97 6.86 16.15
N LYS A 38 -7.64 5.74 15.81
CA LYS A 38 -8.90 5.70 15.06
C LYS A 38 -8.82 6.45 13.71
N LEU A 39 -7.66 6.36 13.05
CA LEU A 39 -7.52 6.92 11.71
C LEU A 39 -8.36 6.11 10.72
N TYR A 40 -8.70 6.73 9.58
CA TYR A 40 -9.42 6.05 8.50
C TYR A 40 -8.62 4.89 7.93
N GLY A 41 -7.33 5.12 7.69
CA GLY A 41 -6.47 4.13 7.07
C GLY A 41 -5.01 4.21 7.48
N CYS A 42 -4.32 3.13 7.17
CA CYS A 42 -2.88 3.00 7.26
C CYS A 42 -2.34 2.61 5.88
N GLU A 43 -1.54 3.49 5.31
CA GLU A 43 -0.85 3.19 4.06
C GLU A 43 0.48 2.48 4.36
N PHE A 44 0.88 1.57 3.47
CA PHE A 44 2.13 0.83 3.54
C PHE A 44 2.60 0.36 2.17
N ASP A 45 3.92 0.27 2.02
CA ASP A 45 4.61 -0.01 0.77
C ASP A 45 4.93 -1.49 0.62
N VAL A 46 4.72 -2.04 -0.58
CA VAL A 46 4.87 -3.47 -0.85
C VAL A 46 5.89 -3.74 -1.94
N TRP A 47 6.88 -4.56 -1.60
CA TRP A 47 7.83 -5.18 -2.50
C TRP A 47 7.66 -6.70 -2.53
N GLN A 48 8.14 -7.31 -3.61
CA GLN A 48 8.19 -8.77 -3.77
C GLN A 48 9.62 -9.24 -3.92
N THR A 49 10.05 -10.22 -3.14
CA THR A 49 11.34 -10.91 -3.25
C THR A 49 11.42 -11.73 -4.55
N SER A 50 12.62 -12.21 -4.91
CA SER A 50 12.81 -12.99 -6.14
C SER A 50 12.01 -14.31 -6.14
N ASP A 51 11.74 -14.89 -4.98
CA ASP A 51 10.95 -16.11 -4.78
C ASP A 51 9.45 -15.86 -4.48
N GLY A 52 8.99 -14.60 -4.65
CA GLY A 52 7.56 -14.28 -4.64
C GLY A 52 6.98 -13.91 -3.28
N VAL A 53 7.77 -13.79 -2.22
CA VAL A 53 7.29 -13.37 -0.91
C VAL A 53 7.07 -11.85 -0.89
N LEU A 54 5.89 -11.41 -0.44
CA LEU A 54 5.53 -10.00 -0.30
C LEU A 54 5.97 -9.47 1.06
N VAL A 55 6.67 -8.34 1.09
CA VAL A 55 7.20 -7.69 2.30
C VAL A 55 6.87 -6.20 2.34
N CYS A 56 6.81 -5.62 3.54
CA CYS A 56 6.54 -4.20 3.74
C CYS A 56 7.85 -3.42 3.84
N ASN A 57 8.14 -2.59 2.82
CA ASN A 57 9.33 -1.76 2.77
C ASN A 57 9.12 -0.63 1.75
N HIS A 58 9.58 0.59 2.04
CA HIS A 58 9.42 1.71 1.11
C HIS A 58 10.47 1.71 -0.01
N ASP A 59 11.75 1.55 0.34
CA ASP A 59 12.86 1.84 -0.57
C ASP A 59 13.22 0.67 -1.51
N GLY A 60 12.67 -0.54 -1.25
CA GLY A 60 13.07 -1.76 -1.95
C GLY A 60 14.47 -2.24 -1.59
N VAL A 61 15.07 -1.64 -0.58
CA VAL A 61 16.39 -1.96 -0.05
C VAL A 61 16.32 -2.03 1.47
N ILE A 62 16.94 -3.05 2.06
CA ILE A 62 17.12 -3.17 3.50
C ILE A 62 18.53 -3.73 3.77
N ASP A 63 19.28 -3.12 4.69
CA ASP A 63 20.67 -3.46 4.99
C ASP A 63 21.58 -3.55 3.73
N GLY A 64 21.32 -2.67 2.73
CA GLY A 64 22.03 -2.64 1.46
C GLY A 64 21.62 -3.73 0.46
N ILE A 65 20.66 -4.59 0.81
CA ILE A 65 20.17 -5.69 -0.03
C ILE A 65 18.93 -5.23 -0.82
N ARG A 66 18.95 -5.35 -2.17
CA ARG A 66 17.77 -5.11 -3.00
C ARG A 66 16.79 -6.27 -2.87
N ILE A 67 15.62 -5.99 -2.35
CA ILE A 67 14.59 -6.99 -2.00
C ILE A 67 14.15 -7.81 -3.21
N GLU A 68 13.90 -7.16 -4.35
CA GLU A 68 13.41 -7.85 -5.55
C GLU A 68 14.41 -8.82 -6.20
N ASP A 69 15.69 -8.72 -5.86
CA ASP A 69 16.77 -9.51 -6.49
C ASP A 69 17.15 -10.76 -5.68
N VAL A 70 16.66 -10.89 -4.44
CA VAL A 70 17.05 -11.99 -3.53
C VAL A 70 15.81 -12.75 -3.01
N PRO A 71 15.97 -14.04 -2.66
CA PRO A 71 14.90 -14.79 -1.97
C PRO A 71 14.69 -14.25 -0.55
N TYR A 72 13.48 -14.43 -0.02
CA TYR A 72 13.07 -13.95 1.30
C TYR A 72 14.02 -14.38 2.42
N ALA A 73 14.59 -15.57 2.33
CA ALA A 73 15.56 -16.08 3.29
C ALA A 73 16.78 -15.15 3.53
N LYS A 74 17.10 -14.26 2.58
CA LYS A 74 18.19 -13.28 2.70
C LYS A 74 17.82 -12.03 3.49
N VAL A 75 16.53 -11.73 3.61
CA VAL A 75 16.02 -10.49 4.23
C VAL A 75 15.11 -10.74 5.45
N GLN A 76 14.76 -11.97 5.74
CA GLN A 76 13.79 -12.31 6.79
C GLN A 76 14.19 -11.89 8.21
N TYR A 77 15.48 -11.68 8.46
CA TYR A 77 16.01 -11.26 9.76
C TYR A 77 16.47 -9.80 9.79
N CYS A 78 16.30 -9.07 8.66
CA CYS A 78 16.62 -7.65 8.62
C CYS A 78 15.66 -6.87 9.54
N LYS A 79 16.24 -5.92 10.28
CA LYS A 79 15.50 -5.12 11.26
C LYS A 79 15.19 -3.73 10.72
N MET A 80 14.03 -3.26 11.08
CA MET A 80 13.60 -1.87 10.89
C MET A 80 14.24 -0.97 11.97
N SER A 81 14.10 0.33 11.81
CA SER A 81 14.73 1.32 12.71
C SER A 81 14.28 1.23 14.18
N ASN A 82 13.12 0.65 14.44
CA ASN A 82 12.61 0.40 15.80
C ASN A 82 12.98 -0.99 16.38
N GLY A 83 13.76 -1.79 15.63
CA GLY A 83 14.21 -3.13 16.03
C GLY A 83 13.26 -4.28 15.67
N GLU A 84 12.04 -3.98 15.18
CA GLU A 84 11.16 -5.02 14.63
C GLU A 84 11.78 -5.65 13.37
N LEU A 85 11.48 -6.91 13.12
CA LEU A 85 11.78 -7.54 11.83
C LEU A 85 10.89 -6.93 10.74
N MET A 86 11.42 -6.80 9.52
CA MET A 86 10.62 -6.40 8.37
C MET A 86 9.46 -7.39 8.17
N PRO A 87 8.20 -6.96 8.29
CA PRO A 87 7.07 -7.88 8.21
C PRO A 87 6.83 -8.34 6.78
N THR A 88 6.38 -9.58 6.63
CA THR A 88 5.71 -9.99 5.40
C THR A 88 4.34 -9.30 5.34
N VAL A 89 3.84 -9.08 4.12
CA VAL A 89 2.48 -8.54 3.93
C VAL A 89 1.42 -9.45 4.57
N ALA A 90 1.65 -10.77 4.55
CA ALA A 90 0.75 -11.71 5.22
C ALA A 90 0.68 -11.50 6.74
N GLN A 91 1.82 -11.26 7.39
CA GLN A 91 1.85 -10.92 8.83
C GLN A 91 1.16 -9.59 9.08
N TYR A 92 1.49 -8.56 8.29
CA TYR A 92 0.93 -7.21 8.41
C TYR A 92 -0.60 -7.21 8.26
N LEU A 93 -1.14 -7.92 7.27
CA LEU A 93 -2.58 -8.03 7.06
C LEU A 93 -3.31 -8.82 8.14
N ARG A 94 -2.71 -9.90 8.68
CA ARG A 94 -3.31 -10.64 9.79
C ARG A 94 -3.43 -9.77 11.04
N GLU A 95 -2.43 -8.95 11.32
CA GLU A 95 -2.51 -7.98 12.43
C GLU A 95 -3.54 -6.88 12.12
N GLY A 96 -3.55 -6.33 10.90
CA GLY A 96 -4.52 -5.33 10.47
C GLY A 96 -5.97 -5.81 10.50
N ALA A 97 -6.22 -7.09 10.26
CA ALA A 97 -7.55 -7.70 10.34
C ALA A 97 -8.17 -7.63 11.74
N LYS A 98 -7.36 -7.45 12.79
CA LYS A 98 -7.85 -7.24 14.17
C LYS A 98 -8.51 -5.87 14.36
N TYR A 99 -8.32 -4.95 13.41
CA TYR A 99 -8.82 -3.57 13.43
C TYR A 99 -9.75 -3.31 12.24
N PRO A 100 -10.98 -3.85 12.21
CA PRO A 100 -11.84 -3.82 11.01
C PRO A 100 -12.27 -2.42 10.57
N HIS A 101 -12.11 -1.39 11.43
CA HIS A 101 -12.37 0.00 11.08
C HIS A 101 -11.23 0.65 10.27
N LEU A 102 -10.00 0.09 10.34
CA LEU A 102 -8.82 0.65 9.68
C LEU A 102 -8.74 0.15 8.23
N LYS A 103 -8.73 1.05 7.24
CA LYS A 103 -8.42 0.70 5.86
C LYS A 103 -6.93 0.45 5.70
N MET A 104 -6.59 -0.64 5.02
CA MET A 104 -5.23 -1.02 4.68
C MET A 104 -4.95 -0.56 3.25
N VAL A 105 -4.18 0.52 3.09
CA VAL A 105 -3.90 1.12 1.79
C VAL A 105 -2.55 0.61 1.28
N PHE A 106 -2.59 -0.23 0.25
CA PHE A 106 -1.39 -0.83 -0.36
C PHE A 106 -0.78 0.12 -1.39
N GLU A 107 0.45 0.58 -1.20
CA GLU A 107 1.25 1.05 -2.32
C GLU A 107 2.03 -0.12 -2.92
N ILE A 108 1.61 -0.60 -4.09
CA ILE A 108 2.40 -1.61 -4.83
C ILE A 108 3.51 -0.89 -5.58
N LYS A 109 4.75 -1.14 -5.16
CA LYS A 109 5.93 -0.53 -5.77
C LYS A 109 6.20 -1.07 -7.17
N THR A 110 6.71 -0.21 -8.03
CA THR A 110 7.10 -0.59 -9.39
C THR A 110 8.39 -1.43 -9.35
N HIS A 111 8.31 -2.64 -9.87
CA HIS A 111 9.44 -3.56 -10.00
C HIS A 111 10.17 -3.35 -11.32
N LYS A 112 11.27 -4.06 -11.52
CA LYS A 112 12.21 -3.89 -12.64
C LYS A 112 11.63 -4.08 -14.04
N ASN A 113 10.52 -4.79 -14.19
CA ASN A 113 9.84 -5.01 -15.47
C ASN A 113 8.36 -5.39 -15.27
N ASP A 114 7.59 -5.43 -16.37
CA ASP A 114 6.15 -5.71 -16.32
C ASP A 114 5.83 -7.14 -15.93
N GLU A 115 6.70 -8.11 -16.18
CA GLU A 115 6.54 -9.47 -15.69
C GLU A 115 6.55 -9.52 -14.16
N ARG A 116 7.50 -8.80 -13.53
CA ARG A 116 7.56 -8.67 -12.08
C ARG A 116 6.40 -7.84 -11.53
N ASN A 117 6.02 -6.76 -12.22
CA ASN A 117 4.83 -5.98 -11.88
C ASN A 117 3.55 -6.83 -11.91
N ALA A 118 3.40 -7.69 -12.92
CA ALA A 118 2.28 -8.62 -13.00
C ALA A 118 2.29 -9.63 -11.84
N SER A 119 3.45 -10.23 -11.57
CA SER A 119 3.62 -11.21 -10.49
C SER A 119 3.28 -10.63 -9.11
N VAL A 120 3.74 -9.42 -8.79
CA VAL A 120 3.43 -8.81 -7.48
C VAL A 120 1.94 -8.53 -7.35
N VAL A 121 1.27 -8.03 -8.38
CA VAL A 121 -0.18 -7.80 -8.36
C VAL A 121 -0.95 -9.10 -8.15
N ASP A 122 -0.61 -10.15 -8.89
CA ASP A 122 -1.26 -11.47 -8.78
C ASP A 122 -1.12 -12.05 -7.36
N ASN A 123 0.08 -11.96 -6.79
CA ASN A 123 0.36 -12.43 -5.44
C ASN A 123 -0.38 -11.60 -4.36
N VAL A 124 -0.46 -10.28 -4.52
CA VAL A 124 -1.22 -9.40 -3.63
C VAL A 124 -2.71 -9.76 -3.67
N ILE A 125 -3.31 -9.86 -4.86
CA ILE A 125 -4.74 -10.19 -5.00
C ILE A 125 -5.05 -11.58 -4.44
N ARG A 126 -4.17 -12.57 -4.69
CA ARG A 126 -4.32 -13.91 -4.13
C ARG A 126 -4.27 -13.87 -2.60
N LEU A 127 -3.26 -13.23 -2.02
CA LEU A 127 -3.08 -13.13 -0.56
C LEU A 127 -4.28 -12.45 0.12
N VAL A 128 -4.75 -11.33 -0.44
CA VAL A 128 -5.91 -10.60 0.09
C VAL A 128 -7.17 -11.47 0.09
N ARG A 129 -7.38 -12.29 -0.97
CA ARG A 129 -8.50 -13.24 -1.04
C ARG A 129 -8.35 -14.37 -0.04
N GLU A 130 -7.17 -14.97 0.08
CA GLU A 130 -6.87 -16.04 1.03
C GLU A 130 -7.10 -15.62 2.49
N LEU A 131 -6.81 -14.36 2.81
CA LEU A 131 -7.01 -13.81 4.16
C LEU A 131 -8.42 -13.25 4.39
N GLY A 132 -9.26 -13.14 3.36
CA GLY A 132 -10.63 -12.65 3.46
C GLY A 132 -10.74 -11.16 3.80
N VAL A 133 -9.73 -10.35 3.48
CA VAL A 133 -9.66 -8.92 3.85
C VAL A 133 -9.98 -7.95 2.71
N GLN A 134 -10.63 -8.41 1.64
CA GLN A 134 -10.93 -7.61 0.43
C GLN A 134 -11.67 -6.30 0.75
N ASN A 135 -12.57 -6.33 1.73
CA ASN A 135 -13.37 -5.16 2.12
C ASN A 135 -12.59 -4.15 2.95
N GLN A 136 -11.40 -4.52 3.44
CA GLN A 136 -10.56 -3.67 4.28
C GLN A 136 -9.41 -3.04 3.50
N VAL A 137 -9.14 -3.47 2.26
CA VAL A 137 -8.00 -3.00 1.47
C VAL A 137 -8.41 -2.01 0.39
N GLU A 138 -7.53 -1.04 0.13
CA GLU A 138 -7.53 -0.12 -1.00
C GLU A 138 -6.13 -0.16 -1.63
N TYR A 139 -5.99 0.19 -2.91
CA TYR A 139 -4.72 0.09 -3.63
C TYR A 139 -4.32 1.42 -4.23
N ILE A 140 -3.02 1.71 -4.19
CA ILE A 140 -2.41 2.85 -4.87
C ILE A 140 -1.14 2.41 -5.60
N ALA A 141 -0.82 3.02 -6.72
CA ALA A 141 0.43 2.76 -7.44
C ALA A 141 0.82 3.91 -8.37
N PHE A 142 2.13 4.07 -8.56
CA PHE A 142 2.69 4.98 -9.58
C PHE A 142 2.64 4.39 -10.99
N SER A 143 2.68 3.07 -11.12
CA SER A 143 2.63 2.38 -12.42
C SER A 143 1.20 2.26 -12.92
N LYS A 144 0.94 2.83 -14.11
CA LYS A 144 -0.33 2.65 -14.82
C LYS A 144 -0.62 1.17 -15.07
N PHE A 145 0.39 0.39 -15.47
CA PHE A 145 0.27 -1.06 -15.69
C PHE A 145 -0.23 -1.79 -14.43
N ILE A 146 0.33 -1.47 -13.26
CA ILE A 146 -0.11 -2.05 -11.98
C ILE A 146 -1.57 -1.69 -11.69
N CYS A 147 -1.96 -0.41 -11.85
CA CYS A 147 -3.33 0.03 -11.62
C CYS A 147 -4.35 -0.67 -12.55
N GLU A 148 -4.03 -0.77 -13.85
CA GLU A 148 -4.89 -1.45 -14.83
C GLU A 148 -5.03 -2.94 -14.51
N ARG A 149 -3.92 -3.61 -14.11
CA ARG A 149 -3.96 -5.02 -13.72
C ARG A 149 -4.75 -5.24 -12.43
N LEU A 150 -4.59 -4.39 -11.42
CA LEU A 150 -5.40 -4.40 -10.18
C LEU A 150 -6.89 -4.29 -10.50
N HIS A 151 -7.27 -3.30 -11.32
CA HIS A 151 -8.67 -3.10 -11.73
C HIS A 151 -9.22 -4.32 -12.49
N LYS A 152 -8.42 -4.91 -13.38
CA LYS A 152 -8.81 -6.12 -14.12
C LYS A 152 -9.05 -7.33 -13.21
N LEU A 153 -8.21 -7.55 -12.19
CA LEU A 153 -8.27 -8.72 -11.32
C LEU A 153 -9.20 -8.55 -10.12
N ALA A 154 -9.43 -7.30 -9.71
CA ALA A 154 -10.29 -6.94 -8.59
C ALA A 154 -11.13 -5.70 -8.93
N PRO A 155 -12.11 -5.79 -9.87
CA PRO A 155 -12.85 -4.64 -10.40
C PRO A 155 -13.69 -3.91 -9.35
N GLN A 156 -13.97 -4.53 -8.20
CA GLN A 156 -14.70 -3.91 -7.09
C GLN A 156 -13.78 -3.21 -6.09
N ALA A 157 -12.45 -3.40 -6.19
CA ALA A 157 -11.50 -2.77 -5.30
C ALA A 157 -11.32 -1.29 -5.67
N LYS A 158 -11.07 -0.46 -4.67
CA LYS A 158 -10.65 0.92 -4.90
C LYS A 158 -9.19 0.92 -5.31
N VAL A 159 -8.89 1.53 -6.46
CA VAL A 159 -7.54 1.72 -6.99
C VAL A 159 -7.36 3.20 -7.34
N ALA A 160 -6.35 3.86 -6.76
CA ALA A 160 -6.00 5.23 -7.11
C ALA A 160 -4.61 5.31 -7.75
N TYR A 161 -4.47 6.25 -8.70
CA TYR A 161 -3.23 6.48 -9.45
C TYR A 161 -2.41 7.60 -8.82
N LEU A 162 -1.09 7.40 -8.66
CA LEU A 162 -0.20 8.30 -7.91
C LEU A 162 0.62 9.26 -8.77
N ASN A 163 0.93 8.91 -10.04
CA ASN A 163 2.03 9.54 -10.79
C ASN A 163 1.80 11.00 -11.22
N GLY A 164 0.56 11.48 -11.22
CA GLY A 164 0.26 12.88 -11.51
C GLY A 164 0.34 13.28 -12.98
N ASN A 165 0.64 12.38 -13.92
CA ASN A 165 0.80 12.63 -15.35
C ASN A 165 -0.46 12.37 -16.19
N LEU A 166 -1.53 11.88 -15.58
CA LEU A 166 -2.85 11.69 -16.19
C LEU A 166 -3.86 12.65 -15.58
N SER A 167 -4.75 13.20 -16.40
CA SER A 167 -5.87 13.98 -15.88
C SER A 167 -6.87 13.09 -15.13
N PRO A 168 -7.70 13.63 -14.22
CA PRO A 168 -8.77 12.88 -13.58
C PRO A 168 -9.74 12.20 -14.56
N LYS A 169 -9.96 12.81 -15.73
CA LYS A 169 -10.80 12.24 -16.80
C LYS A 169 -10.17 10.98 -17.40
N GLU A 170 -8.86 11.00 -17.65
CA GLU A 170 -8.12 9.84 -18.16
C GLU A 170 -8.09 8.71 -17.12
N VAL A 171 -7.83 9.03 -15.85
CA VAL A 171 -7.85 8.06 -14.75
C VAL A 171 -9.23 7.39 -14.62
N LYS A 172 -10.31 8.19 -14.73
CA LYS A 172 -11.69 7.66 -14.74
C LYS A 172 -11.95 6.77 -15.95
N ALA A 173 -11.42 7.11 -17.14
CA ALA A 173 -11.57 6.30 -18.35
C ALA A 173 -10.87 4.94 -18.25
N LEU A 174 -9.86 4.79 -17.39
CA LEU A 174 -9.21 3.52 -17.05
C LEU A 174 -10.02 2.68 -16.05
N GLY A 175 -11.17 3.15 -15.57
CA GLY A 175 -12.00 2.47 -14.57
C GLY A 175 -11.47 2.59 -13.14
N LEU A 176 -10.46 3.42 -12.90
CA LEU A 176 -9.87 3.60 -11.58
C LEU A 176 -10.75 4.47 -10.67
N SER A 177 -10.64 4.26 -9.37
CA SER A 177 -11.50 4.90 -8.37
C SER A 177 -11.12 6.33 -8.05
N GLY A 178 -9.87 6.74 -8.31
CA GLY A 178 -9.42 8.08 -7.98
C GLY A 178 -7.96 8.35 -8.30
N ILE A 179 -7.53 9.52 -7.88
CA ILE A 179 -6.15 10.00 -7.93
C ILE A 179 -5.67 10.27 -6.51
N ASP A 180 -4.38 10.01 -6.28
CA ASP A 180 -3.68 10.40 -5.05
C ASP A 180 -2.37 11.10 -5.45
N TYR A 181 -2.52 12.35 -5.92
CA TYR A 181 -1.43 13.13 -6.50
C TYR A 181 -0.79 14.05 -5.48
N ASN A 182 0.51 14.27 -5.64
CA ASN A 182 1.19 15.31 -4.89
C ASN A 182 0.47 16.65 -5.11
N HIS A 183 0.23 17.39 -4.03
CA HIS A 183 -0.52 18.66 -4.04
C HIS A 183 0.07 19.71 -5.01
N SER A 184 1.36 19.62 -5.36
CA SER A 184 2.00 20.51 -6.34
C SER A 184 1.43 20.38 -7.75
N VAL A 185 0.82 19.22 -8.09
CA VAL A 185 0.16 19.01 -9.39
C VAL A 185 -1.03 19.95 -9.57
N PHE A 186 -1.72 20.31 -8.47
CA PHE A 186 -2.89 21.19 -8.48
C PHE A 186 -2.58 22.68 -8.39
N LYS A 187 -1.31 23.07 -8.19
CA LYS A 187 -0.88 24.48 -8.06
C LYS A 187 -0.49 25.14 -9.39
N LYS A 188 -0.62 24.44 -10.51
CA LYS A 188 -0.18 24.93 -11.84
C LYS A 188 -1.31 25.55 -12.67
N ASN A 189 -2.37 26.04 -12.03
CA ASN A 189 -3.43 26.82 -12.72
C ASN A 189 -3.60 28.17 -12.05
#